data_5a1a75d06341c8500667358f9db42ce4
#
_entry.id   5a1a75d06341c8500667358f9db42ce4
#
_cell.length_a   1.000
_cell.length_b   1.000
_cell.length_c   1.000
_cell.angle_alpha   90.00
_cell.angle_beta   90.00
_cell.angle_gamma   90.00
#
_symmetry.space_group_name_H-M   'P 1'
#
loop_
_entity.id
_entity.type
_entity.pdbx_description
1 polymer ?
#
loop_
_entity_poly.entity_id
_entity_poly.type
_entity_poly.pdbx_seq_one_letter_code
_entity_poly.pdbx_strand_id
1 'polypeptide(L)'
;MHDRSSDDSSVVRALEFYSGIGGLHLALKRSQVPGVVVQAFDWDQNAAKVYNANHGPSLAIKKDILTLSASFLASYRANLWILSPACQPYTVLNPNAQGILDPRAKSFLHLIQDVLPKLAVMRAHPTHLLIENVGGFEGSITRQILLSQLHSLGYTTVEFLLTPLQFGIPNSRLRYYLLAKISPYSDSPFTVQPEITYRYIPSRVQRSITALSTRTVPQMNAEMQLADDLNVAEICHYLDEDSLSLSDPHPHAVPDRVLEKWGRLFDIVRPSAKRTCCFTRGYTQLVERAGSIIQMNPDLDTGKTFDAFLAAQDAGMPDAISILRPLRLRYFTPSELLRIFHFNSPLHTKAIHLPSMDLSSAHNAMLIESDVDHPQCNSTSGPDFIWPDDITNKTKYRLIGNSVNVHVVTELIDFLYEDWGSESSLS
;
A
#
# COMPACT_ATOMS: atom_id res chain seq x y z
N MET A 1 -28.71 -40.75 4.98
CA MET A 1 -27.30 -40.46 5.22
C MET A 1 -26.87 -39.45 4.14
N HIS A 2 -26.91 -38.16 4.42
CA HIS A 2 -26.47 -37.12 3.49
C HIS A 2 -25.02 -36.79 3.81
N ASP A 3 -24.20 -37.08 2.84
CA ASP A 3 -22.79 -36.72 2.82
C ASP A 3 -22.68 -35.19 2.72
N ARG A 4 -22.31 -34.52 3.81
CA ARG A 4 -21.97 -33.10 3.90
C ARG A 4 -20.51 -33.00 4.33
N SER A 5 -19.55 -33.31 3.45
CA SER A 5 -18.13 -33.23 3.78
C SER A 5 -17.21 -32.82 2.62
N SER A 6 -17.68 -32.08 1.60
CA SER A 6 -16.83 -31.76 0.46
C SER A 6 -16.64 -30.26 0.16
N ASP A 7 -17.11 -29.31 1.00
CA ASP A 7 -17.12 -27.88 0.62
C ASP A 7 -16.30 -26.94 1.53
N ASP A 8 -15.66 -27.43 2.57
CA ASP A 8 -14.92 -26.58 3.55
C ASP A 8 -13.40 -26.44 3.26
N SER A 9 -12.90 -27.15 2.22
CA SER A 9 -11.46 -27.15 1.87
C SER A 9 -11.02 -26.04 0.91
N SER A 10 -11.96 -25.24 0.37
CA SER A 10 -11.68 -24.24 -0.66
C SER A 10 -11.38 -22.83 -0.12
N VAL A 11 -11.78 -22.52 1.11
CA VAL A 11 -11.63 -21.17 1.69
C VAL A 11 -10.27 -20.99 2.34
N VAL A 12 -9.53 -19.96 1.90
CA VAL A 12 -8.24 -19.59 2.48
C VAL A 12 -8.44 -19.03 3.90
N ARG A 13 -7.69 -19.57 4.86
CA ARG A 13 -7.67 -19.13 6.26
C ARG A 13 -6.37 -18.42 6.55
N ALA A 14 -6.46 -17.10 6.79
CA ALA A 14 -5.29 -16.26 6.97
C ALA A 14 -5.04 -15.89 8.44
N LEU A 15 -3.77 -15.86 8.83
CA LEU A 15 -3.30 -15.10 10.00
C LEU A 15 -2.64 -13.82 9.53
N GLU A 16 -2.97 -12.70 10.17
CA GLU A 16 -2.37 -11.41 9.89
C GLU A 16 -1.48 -10.96 11.04
N PHE A 17 -0.22 -10.62 10.74
CA PHE A 17 0.76 -10.17 11.73
C PHE A 17 1.17 -8.74 11.42
N TYR A 18 1.34 -7.92 12.47
CA TYR A 18 1.58 -6.47 12.37
C TYR A 18 0.41 -5.79 11.63
N SER A 19 -0.80 -6.16 12.02
CA SER A 19 -2.01 -5.95 11.24
C SER A 19 -2.39 -4.48 11.06
N GLY A 20 -1.86 -3.56 11.88
CA GLY A 20 -2.19 -2.15 11.77
C GLY A 20 -3.70 -1.91 11.77
N ILE A 21 -4.19 -1.19 10.77
CA ILE A 21 -5.62 -0.91 10.59
C ILE A 21 -6.31 -1.87 9.60
N GLY A 22 -5.68 -3.00 9.26
CA GLY A 22 -6.28 -4.06 8.44
C GLY A 22 -6.17 -3.87 6.93
N GLY A 23 -5.09 -3.25 6.46
CA GLY A 23 -4.87 -3.08 5.01
C GLY A 23 -4.67 -4.40 4.28
N LEU A 24 -3.95 -5.36 4.88
CA LEU A 24 -3.75 -6.70 4.31
C LEU A 24 -5.06 -7.51 4.35
N HIS A 25 -5.83 -7.41 5.43
CA HIS A 25 -7.17 -8.01 5.52
C HIS A 25 -8.09 -7.51 4.41
N LEU A 26 -8.15 -6.19 4.25
CA LEU A 26 -9.01 -5.58 3.23
C LEU A 26 -8.57 -5.99 1.81
N ALA A 27 -7.27 -6.15 1.58
CA ALA A 27 -6.73 -6.65 0.32
C ALA A 27 -7.17 -8.09 0.05
N LEU A 28 -7.08 -9.00 1.04
CA LEU A 28 -7.59 -10.36 0.91
C LEU A 28 -9.10 -10.38 0.62
N LYS A 29 -9.87 -9.56 1.33
CA LYS A 29 -11.33 -9.46 1.12
C LYS A 29 -11.69 -8.96 -0.29
N ARG A 30 -10.83 -8.15 -0.92
CA ARG A 30 -11.06 -7.60 -2.27
C ARG A 30 -10.43 -8.43 -3.38
N SER A 31 -9.55 -9.35 -3.04
CA SER A 31 -8.94 -10.28 -4.00
C SER A 31 -9.97 -11.27 -4.55
N GLN A 32 -9.61 -11.94 -5.65
CA GLN A 32 -10.42 -13.01 -6.22
C GLN A 32 -10.30 -14.32 -5.41
N VAL A 33 -9.38 -14.35 -4.45
CA VAL A 33 -9.14 -15.51 -3.60
C VAL A 33 -10.19 -15.58 -2.49
N PRO A 34 -11.05 -16.62 -2.45
CA PRO A 34 -12.03 -16.78 -1.38
C PRO A 34 -11.30 -17.06 -0.06
N GLY A 35 -11.23 -16.04 0.81
CA GLY A 35 -10.43 -16.12 2.04
C GLY A 35 -11.00 -15.32 3.20
N VAL A 36 -10.63 -15.74 4.41
CA VAL A 36 -10.98 -15.06 5.66
C VAL A 36 -9.74 -14.91 6.54
N VAL A 37 -9.58 -13.75 7.18
CA VAL A 37 -8.62 -13.60 8.28
C VAL A 37 -9.25 -14.17 9.53
N VAL A 38 -8.64 -15.20 10.08
CA VAL A 38 -9.17 -15.90 11.27
C VAL A 38 -8.66 -15.29 12.57
N GLN A 39 -7.52 -14.62 12.54
CA GLN A 39 -6.97 -13.84 13.66
C GLN A 39 -5.93 -12.85 13.14
N ALA A 40 -5.88 -11.67 13.76
CA ALA A 40 -4.89 -10.63 13.50
C ALA A 40 -4.15 -10.24 14.80
N PHE A 41 -2.86 -9.89 14.68
CA PHE A 41 -2.00 -9.55 15.81
C PHE A 41 -1.32 -8.22 15.57
N ASP A 42 -1.40 -7.33 16.54
CA ASP A 42 -0.66 -6.07 16.56
C ASP A 42 -0.21 -5.71 17.98
N TRP A 43 0.84 -4.93 18.09
CA TRP A 43 1.29 -4.34 19.35
C TRP A 43 0.48 -3.10 19.74
N ASP A 44 0.01 -2.32 18.74
CA ASP A 44 -0.63 -1.02 18.93
C ASP A 44 -2.12 -1.18 19.27
N GLN A 45 -2.50 -0.76 20.48
CA GLN A 45 -3.89 -0.79 20.96
C GLN A 45 -4.84 0.02 20.06
N ASN A 46 -4.41 1.18 19.56
CA ASN A 46 -5.25 2.00 18.69
C ASN A 46 -5.41 1.35 17.32
N ALA A 47 -4.36 0.71 16.80
CA ALA A 47 -4.45 -0.06 15.56
C ALA A 47 -5.48 -1.20 15.71
N ALA A 48 -5.36 -2.03 16.74
CA ALA A 48 -6.31 -3.12 16.99
C ALA A 48 -7.76 -2.62 17.16
N LYS A 49 -7.95 -1.45 17.83
CA LYS A 49 -9.27 -0.83 17.99
C LYS A 49 -9.88 -0.42 16.64
N VAL A 50 -9.11 0.28 15.79
CA VAL A 50 -9.56 0.68 14.46
C VAL A 50 -9.80 -0.54 13.57
N TYR A 51 -8.91 -1.53 13.62
CA TYR A 51 -9.09 -2.79 12.91
C TYR A 51 -10.43 -3.45 13.24
N ASN A 52 -10.72 -3.62 14.53
CA ASN A 52 -11.94 -4.29 14.99
C ASN A 52 -13.21 -3.52 14.63
N ALA A 53 -13.16 -2.19 14.56
CA ALA A 53 -14.29 -1.38 14.10
C ALA A 53 -14.63 -1.62 12.60
N ASN A 54 -13.65 -2.02 11.79
CA ASN A 54 -13.82 -2.19 10.35
C ASN A 54 -13.97 -3.64 9.89
N HIS A 55 -13.42 -4.60 10.63
CA HIS A 55 -13.33 -5.98 10.18
C HIS A 55 -14.03 -6.99 11.08
N GLY A 56 -14.48 -6.58 12.24
CA GLY A 56 -15.24 -7.41 13.17
C GLY A 56 -14.65 -7.43 14.58
N PRO A 57 -15.51 -7.55 15.61
CA PRO A 57 -15.10 -7.45 16.99
C PRO A 57 -14.13 -8.57 17.38
N SER A 58 -13.09 -8.21 18.11
CA SER A 58 -12.07 -9.13 18.67
C SER A 58 -11.24 -9.89 17.64
N LEU A 59 -11.29 -9.53 16.37
CA LEU A 59 -10.51 -10.18 15.32
C LEU A 59 -9.03 -9.78 15.40
N ALA A 60 -8.73 -8.51 15.66
CA ALA A 60 -7.38 -8.07 15.99
C ALA A 60 -7.19 -8.01 17.51
N ILE A 61 -6.17 -8.70 17.99
CA ILE A 61 -5.78 -8.67 19.40
C ILE A 61 -4.44 -7.97 19.59
N LYS A 62 -4.36 -7.14 20.66
CA LYS A 62 -3.09 -6.58 21.09
C LYS A 62 -2.23 -7.68 21.68
N LYS A 63 -1.17 -8.08 20.97
CA LYS A 63 -0.29 -9.16 21.38
C LYS A 63 1.15 -8.87 20.98
N ASP A 64 2.09 -9.17 21.89
CA ASP A 64 3.50 -9.19 21.52
C ASP A 64 3.77 -10.46 20.70
N ILE A 65 4.19 -10.28 19.46
CA ILE A 65 4.48 -11.36 18.51
C ILE A 65 5.60 -12.27 19.02
N LEU A 66 6.54 -11.76 19.83
CA LEU A 66 7.57 -12.58 20.49
C LEU A 66 7.00 -13.64 21.44
N THR A 67 5.75 -13.48 21.90
CA THR A 67 5.10 -14.43 22.81
C THR A 67 4.26 -15.49 22.11
N LEU A 68 4.15 -15.43 20.78
CA LEU A 68 3.37 -16.39 20.01
C LEU A 68 4.12 -17.71 19.90
N SER A 69 3.47 -18.81 20.30
CA SER A 69 4.03 -20.16 20.15
C SER A 69 3.49 -20.86 18.91
N ALA A 70 4.24 -21.84 18.39
CA ALA A 70 3.79 -22.66 17.28
C ALA A 70 2.48 -23.40 17.59
N SER A 71 2.34 -23.97 18.78
CA SER A 71 1.10 -24.66 19.20
C SER A 71 -0.11 -23.73 19.23
N PHE A 72 0.06 -22.49 19.69
CA PHE A 72 -1.00 -21.49 19.67
C PHE A 72 -1.42 -21.14 18.24
N LEU A 73 -0.46 -20.89 17.33
CA LEU A 73 -0.77 -20.56 15.95
C LEU A 73 -1.33 -21.74 15.16
N ALA A 74 -0.88 -22.96 15.43
CA ALA A 74 -1.42 -24.18 14.81
C ALA A 74 -2.92 -24.37 15.06
N SER A 75 -3.45 -23.90 16.20
CA SER A 75 -4.86 -24.03 16.55
C SER A 75 -5.80 -23.29 15.58
N TYR A 76 -5.31 -22.27 14.88
CA TYR A 76 -6.08 -21.52 13.89
C TYR A 76 -6.22 -22.24 12.54
N ARG A 77 -5.40 -23.26 12.26
CA ARG A 77 -5.37 -24.01 10.99
C ARG A 77 -5.28 -23.07 9.78
N ALA A 78 -4.44 -22.06 9.88
CA ALA A 78 -4.26 -21.08 8.82
C ALA A 78 -3.31 -21.62 7.74
N ASN A 79 -3.70 -21.45 6.49
CA ASN A 79 -2.91 -21.83 5.31
C ASN A 79 -2.29 -20.61 4.58
N LEU A 80 -2.62 -19.40 5.01
CA LEU A 80 -2.00 -18.16 4.54
C LEU A 80 -1.49 -17.32 5.73
N TRP A 81 -0.26 -16.83 5.64
CA TRP A 81 0.25 -15.79 6.52
C TRP A 81 0.46 -14.50 5.72
N ILE A 82 -0.05 -13.38 6.23
CA ILE A 82 0.13 -12.04 5.67
C ILE A 82 0.78 -11.17 6.75
N LEU A 83 1.95 -10.57 6.41
CA LEU A 83 2.81 -9.91 7.39
C LEU A 83 3.31 -8.55 6.85
N SER A 84 3.26 -7.51 7.71
CA SER A 84 3.93 -6.24 7.45
C SER A 84 4.84 -5.84 8.62
N PRO A 85 5.99 -6.51 8.81
CA PRO A 85 6.86 -6.31 9.96
C PRO A 85 7.48 -4.92 9.99
N ALA A 86 7.93 -4.51 11.19
CA ALA A 86 8.49 -3.18 11.43
C ALA A 86 9.58 -2.81 10.41
N CYS A 87 9.40 -1.66 9.75
CA CYS A 87 10.27 -1.15 8.70
C CYS A 87 11.49 -0.36 9.22
N GLN A 88 11.42 0.15 10.45
CA GLN A 88 12.46 1.05 11.00
C GLN A 88 13.87 0.46 11.00
N PRO A 89 14.09 -0.86 11.15
CA PRO A 89 15.40 -1.45 11.03
C PRO A 89 16.06 -1.31 9.65
N TYR A 90 15.28 -1.07 8.59
CA TYR A 90 15.71 -1.18 7.19
C TYR A 90 15.54 0.10 6.38
N THR A 91 14.79 1.07 6.90
CA THR A 91 14.52 2.30 6.15
C THR A 91 15.77 3.18 6.00
N VAL A 92 16.02 3.62 4.78
CA VAL A 92 17.08 4.59 4.44
C VAL A 92 16.88 5.96 5.13
N LEU A 93 15.67 6.23 5.62
CA LEU A 93 15.37 7.46 6.39
C LEU A 93 15.86 7.41 7.85
N ASN A 94 16.28 6.24 8.32
CA ASN A 94 16.83 6.08 9.67
C ASN A 94 18.36 5.99 9.60
N PRO A 95 19.12 7.06 9.91
CA PRO A 95 20.57 7.03 9.89
C PRO A 95 21.16 6.05 10.93
N ASN A 96 20.37 5.66 11.93
CA ASN A 96 20.73 4.70 12.97
C ASN A 96 20.09 3.32 12.74
N ALA A 97 19.78 2.96 11.49
CA ALA A 97 19.25 1.64 11.16
C ALA A 97 20.27 0.54 11.51
N GLN A 98 19.92 -0.31 12.46
CA GLN A 98 20.78 -1.40 12.95
C GLN A 98 20.46 -2.75 12.29
N GLY A 99 19.55 -2.77 11.32
CA GLY A 99 19.15 -4.00 10.62
C GLY A 99 18.71 -5.09 11.60
N ILE A 100 19.38 -6.24 11.51
CA ILE A 100 19.07 -7.43 12.35
C ILE A 100 19.29 -7.18 13.86
N LEU A 101 20.16 -6.27 14.24
CA LEU A 101 20.45 -5.96 15.64
C LEU A 101 19.38 -5.06 16.28
N ASP A 102 18.50 -4.46 15.48
CA ASP A 102 17.41 -3.63 15.98
C ASP A 102 16.40 -4.50 16.75
N PRO A 103 16.05 -4.14 18.00
CA PRO A 103 15.08 -4.90 18.79
C PRO A 103 13.74 -5.15 18.08
N ARG A 104 13.36 -4.24 17.16
CA ARG A 104 12.13 -4.36 16.37
C ARG A 104 12.17 -5.46 15.31
N ALA A 105 13.36 -5.92 14.89
CA ALA A 105 13.51 -7.06 13.99
C ALA A 105 13.28 -8.41 14.70
N LYS A 106 13.43 -8.47 16.04
CA LYS A 106 13.40 -9.72 16.81
C LYS A 106 12.07 -10.47 16.66
N SER A 107 10.94 -9.76 16.67
CA SER A 107 9.62 -10.40 16.57
C SER A 107 9.40 -11.08 15.21
N PHE A 108 9.92 -10.49 14.14
CA PHE A 108 9.87 -11.09 12.81
C PHE A 108 10.79 -12.31 12.72
N LEU A 109 12.01 -12.20 13.21
CA LEU A 109 12.96 -13.32 13.26
C LEU A 109 12.43 -14.47 14.11
N HIS A 110 11.75 -14.20 15.22
CA HIS A 110 11.07 -15.22 16.04
C HIS A 110 10.05 -16.01 15.22
N LEU A 111 9.18 -15.32 14.46
CA LEU A 111 8.21 -16.01 13.59
C LEU A 111 8.90 -16.90 12.56
N ILE A 112 9.98 -16.41 11.92
CA ILE A 112 10.61 -17.08 10.78
C ILE A 112 11.57 -18.17 11.23
N GLN A 113 12.41 -17.96 12.24
CA GLN A 113 13.46 -18.88 12.64
C GLN A 113 13.04 -19.86 13.75
N ASP A 114 12.02 -19.53 14.53
CA ASP A 114 11.60 -20.36 15.67
C ASP A 114 10.20 -20.95 15.46
N VAL A 115 9.20 -20.12 15.15
CA VAL A 115 7.81 -20.56 15.09
C VAL A 115 7.52 -21.35 13.81
N LEU A 116 7.89 -20.83 12.64
CA LEU A 116 7.59 -21.45 11.35
C LEU A 116 8.21 -22.85 11.19
N PRO A 117 9.50 -23.10 11.56
CA PRO A 117 10.06 -24.45 11.54
C PRO A 117 9.34 -25.42 12.48
N LYS A 118 8.94 -24.97 13.67
CA LYS A 118 8.17 -25.82 14.61
C LYS A 118 6.80 -26.18 14.05
N LEU A 119 6.14 -25.24 13.38
CA LEU A 119 4.88 -25.51 12.66
C LEU A 119 5.08 -26.51 11.52
N ALA A 120 6.21 -26.44 10.80
CA ALA A 120 6.53 -27.40 9.74
C ALA A 120 6.69 -28.82 10.29
N VAL A 121 7.40 -29.00 11.43
CA VAL A 121 7.48 -30.29 12.13
C VAL A 121 6.09 -30.80 12.54
N MET A 122 5.19 -29.90 12.96
CA MET A 122 3.81 -30.22 13.31
C MET A 122 2.89 -30.43 12.10
N ARG A 123 3.38 -30.22 10.87
CA ARG A 123 2.58 -30.20 9.62
C ARG A 123 1.41 -29.21 9.67
N ALA A 124 1.62 -28.10 10.35
CA ALA A 124 0.63 -27.03 10.58
C ALA A 124 1.13 -25.65 10.08
N HIS A 125 2.19 -25.60 9.29
CA HIS A 125 2.72 -24.37 8.70
C HIS A 125 1.83 -23.90 7.53
N PRO A 126 1.75 -22.59 7.25
CA PRO A 126 0.97 -22.06 6.14
C PRO A 126 1.56 -22.57 4.81
N THR A 127 0.71 -22.78 3.82
CA THR A 127 1.15 -23.12 2.46
C THR A 127 1.55 -21.87 1.65
N HIS A 128 1.06 -20.70 2.05
CA HIS A 128 1.31 -19.43 1.38
C HIS A 128 1.72 -18.34 2.38
N LEU A 129 2.65 -17.47 1.96
CA LEU A 129 3.03 -16.27 2.70
C LEU A 129 3.09 -15.06 1.78
N LEU A 130 2.63 -13.91 2.30
CA LEU A 130 2.87 -12.59 1.74
C LEU A 130 3.54 -11.73 2.80
N ILE A 131 4.69 -11.14 2.49
CA ILE A 131 5.45 -10.27 3.40
C ILE A 131 5.66 -8.92 2.71
N GLU A 132 5.28 -7.82 3.40
CA GLU A 132 5.53 -6.45 2.95
C GLU A 132 6.60 -5.80 3.82
N ASN A 133 7.47 -4.97 3.20
CA ASN A 133 8.40 -4.11 3.91
C ASN A 133 8.77 -2.87 3.06
N VAL A 134 9.59 -1.98 3.58
CA VAL A 134 10.08 -0.81 2.84
C VAL A 134 11.09 -1.18 1.76
N GLY A 135 11.21 -0.33 0.73
CA GLY A 135 12.38 -0.36 -0.15
C GLY A 135 13.67 -0.17 0.65
N GLY A 136 14.67 -1.01 0.36
CA GLY A 136 15.90 -1.16 1.14
C GLY A 136 15.95 -2.47 1.94
N PHE A 137 14.80 -3.11 2.19
CA PHE A 137 14.78 -4.44 2.84
C PHE A 137 15.45 -5.51 1.97
N GLU A 138 15.40 -5.39 0.64
CA GLU A 138 16.02 -6.30 -0.33
C GLU A 138 17.54 -6.44 -0.15
N GLY A 139 18.20 -5.42 0.38
CA GLY A 139 19.65 -5.44 0.70
C GLY A 139 19.98 -5.96 2.10
N SER A 140 19.00 -6.36 2.92
CA SER A 140 19.21 -6.65 4.34
C SER A 140 19.64 -8.10 4.61
N ILE A 141 20.41 -8.29 5.70
CA ILE A 141 20.71 -9.63 6.23
C ILE A 141 19.42 -10.36 6.65
N THR A 142 18.42 -9.63 7.13
CA THR A 142 17.13 -10.23 7.52
C THR A 142 16.42 -10.87 6.32
N ARG A 143 16.49 -10.27 5.12
CA ARG A 143 16.00 -10.89 3.89
C ARG A 143 16.73 -12.20 3.58
N GLN A 144 18.06 -12.20 3.70
CA GLN A 144 18.85 -13.42 3.43
C GLN A 144 18.44 -14.56 4.37
N ILE A 145 18.27 -14.27 5.66
CA ILE A 145 17.77 -15.25 6.65
C ILE A 145 16.36 -15.73 6.28
N LEU A 146 15.47 -14.82 5.91
CA LEU A 146 14.11 -15.13 5.51
C LEU A 146 14.09 -16.11 4.31
N LEU A 147 14.82 -15.79 3.24
CA LEU A 147 14.89 -16.63 2.04
C LEU A 147 15.48 -18.00 2.35
N SER A 148 16.62 -18.03 3.06
CA SER A 148 17.26 -19.29 3.48
C SER A 148 16.30 -20.18 4.27
N GLN A 149 15.54 -19.60 5.21
CA GLN A 149 14.59 -20.35 6.02
C GLN A 149 13.41 -20.85 5.20
N LEU A 150 12.82 -20.02 4.34
CA LEU A 150 11.70 -20.43 3.49
C LEU A 150 12.11 -21.54 2.51
N HIS A 151 13.27 -21.40 1.84
CA HIS A 151 13.78 -22.43 0.93
C HIS A 151 14.07 -23.77 1.66
N SER A 152 14.63 -23.71 2.88
CA SER A 152 14.86 -24.92 3.68
C SER A 152 13.59 -25.67 4.06
N LEU A 153 12.45 -24.97 4.08
CA LEU A 153 11.12 -25.51 4.35
C LEU A 153 10.35 -25.89 3.06
N GLY A 154 10.97 -25.78 1.89
CA GLY A 154 10.37 -26.16 0.61
C GLY A 154 9.49 -25.10 -0.04
N TYR A 155 9.57 -23.83 0.38
CA TYR A 155 8.85 -22.76 -0.30
C TYR A 155 9.59 -22.30 -1.55
N THR A 156 8.84 -22.07 -2.63
CA THR A 156 9.24 -21.24 -3.76
C THR A 156 8.91 -19.80 -3.47
N THR A 157 9.82 -18.87 -3.79
CA THR A 157 9.68 -17.45 -3.47
C THR A 157 9.79 -16.57 -4.70
N VAL A 158 9.03 -15.47 -4.74
CA VAL A 158 9.13 -14.39 -5.72
C VAL A 158 9.14 -13.06 -5.00
N GLU A 159 10.04 -12.16 -5.39
CA GLU A 159 10.25 -10.88 -4.74
C GLU A 159 9.94 -9.70 -5.67
N PHE A 160 9.39 -8.63 -5.08
CA PHE A 160 8.99 -7.44 -5.83
C PHE A 160 9.44 -6.15 -5.15
N LEU A 161 9.70 -5.12 -5.96
CA LEU A 161 9.79 -3.72 -5.55
C LEU A 161 8.77 -2.93 -6.36
N LEU A 162 7.65 -2.57 -5.72
CA LEU A 162 6.50 -1.94 -6.37
C LEU A 162 6.16 -0.59 -5.72
N THR A 163 5.54 0.28 -6.53
CA THR A 163 4.99 1.56 -6.10
C THR A 163 3.55 1.70 -6.58
N PRO A 164 2.64 2.34 -5.83
CA PRO A 164 1.26 2.58 -6.28
C PRO A 164 1.14 3.34 -7.61
N LEU A 165 2.15 4.13 -8.00
CA LEU A 165 2.20 4.79 -9.31
C LEU A 165 2.02 3.79 -10.47
N GLN A 166 2.58 2.58 -10.36
CA GLN A 166 2.46 1.53 -11.39
C GLN A 166 1.03 1.00 -11.56
N PHE A 167 0.16 1.30 -10.60
CA PHE A 167 -1.25 0.92 -10.57
C PHE A 167 -2.18 2.11 -10.81
N GLY A 168 -1.66 3.20 -11.39
CA GLY A 168 -2.42 4.40 -11.69
C GLY A 168 -2.79 5.26 -10.47
N ILE A 169 -2.18 5.02 -9.30
CA ILE A 169 -2.45 5.74 -8.06
C ILE A 169 -1.38 6.80 -7.82
N PRO A 170 -1.73 8.09 -7.58
CA PRO A 170 -0.78 9.19 -7.51
C PRO A 170 0.01 9.22 -6.19
N ASN A 171 0.69 8.10 -5.85
CA ASN A 171 1.50 8.01 -4.64
C ASN A 171 2.82 7.27 -4.89
N SER A 172 3.94 8.00 -4.75
CA SER A 172 5.29 7.45 -4.83
C SER A 172 5.65 6.79 -3.49
N ARG A 173 5.34 5.50 -3.36
CA ARG A 173 5.55 4.70 -2.15
C ARG A 173 6.20 3.36 -2.51
N LEU A 174 7.51 3.33 -2.74
CA LEU A 174 8.23 2.10 -3.05
C LEU A 174 8.22 1.14 -1.84
N ARG A 175 7.80 -0.10 -2.11
CA ARG A 175 7.75 -1.17 -1.10
C ARG A 175 8.31 -2.47 -1.67
N TYR A 176 8.95 -3.22 -0.76
CA TYR A 176 9.37 -4.58 -1.00
C TYR A 176 8.23 -5.52 -0.65
N TYR A 177 8.03 -6.54 -1.48
CA TYR A 177 7.10 -7.62 -1.23
C TYR A 177 7.77 -8.95 -1.51
N LEU A 178 7.47 -9.96 -0.68
CA LEU A 178 7.86 -11.33 -0.92
C LEU A 178 6.61 -12.20 -0.87
N LEU A 179 6.44 -12.99 -1.92
CA LEU A 179 5.45 -14.04 -2.00
C LEU A 179 6.14 -15.39 -1.88
N ALA A 180 5.57 -16.28 -1.10
CA ALA A 180 6.09 -17.63 -0.95
C ALA A 180 4.96 -18.65 -0.96
N LYS A 181 5.15 -19.78 -1.67
CA LYS A 181 4.21 -20.89 -1.66
C LYS A 181 4.91 -22.23 -1.72
N ILE A 182 4.30 -23.25 -1.11
CA ILE A 182 4.69 -24.63 -1.26
C ILE A 182 3.96 -25.19 -2.47
N SER A 183 4.70 -25.58 -3.49
CA SER A 183 4.12 -26.29 -4.63
C SER A 183 4.02 -27.79 -4.33
N PRO A 184 2.86 -28.41 -4.53
CA PRO A 184 2.71 -29.86 -4.38
C PRO A 184 3.47 -30.67 -5.45
N TYR A 185 3.92 -30.02 -6.53
CA TYR A 185 4.64 -30.65 -7.64
C TYR A 185 6.01 -29.98 -7.81
N SER A 186 7.04 -30.69 -7.43
CA SER A 186 8.45 -30.25 -7.51
C SER A 186 9.05 -30.32 -8.93
N ASP A 187 8.27 -30.64 -9.96
CA ASP A 187 8.74 -30.82 -11.34
C ASP A 187 8.50 -29.60 -12.23
N SER A 188 8.11 -28.46 -11.67
CA SER A 188 8.00 -27.23 -12.46
C SER A 188 9.40 -26.76 -12.88
N PRO A 189 9.63 -26.53 -14.20
CA PRO A 189 10.91 -26.02 -14.72
C PRO A 189 11.14 -24.54 -14.34
N PHE A 190 10.33 -23.99 -13.46
CA PHE A 190 10.47 -22.62 -12.98
C PHE A 190 11.65 -22.54 -12.01
N THR A 191 12.83 -22.38 -12.58
CA THR A 191 14.01 -21.97 -11.81
C THR A 191 13.83 -20.49 -11.48
N VAL A 192 13.10 -20.19 -10.41
CA VAL A 192 13.15 -18.84 -9.81
C VAL A 192 14.62 -18.57 -9.56
N GLN A 193 15.18 -17.64 -10.34
CA GLN A 193 16.54 -17.20 -10.07
C GLN A 193 16.47 -16.43 -8.75
N PRO A 194 17.12 -16.91 -7.68
CA PRO A 194 16.93 -16.39 -6.31
C PRO A 194 17.45 -14.95 -6.12
N GLU A 195 17.92 -14.31 -7.19
CA GLU A 195 18.51 -12.97 -7.17
C GLU A 195 17.68 -11.90 -7.89
N ILE A 196 16.55 -12.26 -8.54
CA ILE A 196 15.75 -11.29 -9.29
C ILE A 196 14.65 -10.73 -8.42
N THR A 197 14.73 -9.43 -8.12
CA THR A 197 13.62 -8.66 -7.57
C THR A 197 12.87 -7.99 -8.72
N TYR A 198 11.65 -8.43 -8.97
CA TYR A 198 10.81 -7.90 -10.03
C TYR A 198 10.34 -6.47 -9.74
N ARG A 199 10.25 -5.66 -10.79
CA ARG A 199 9.71 -4.29 -10.74
C ARG A 199 8.28 -4.18 -11.25
N TYR A 200 7.63 -5.30 -11.53
CA TYR A 200 6.25 -5.42 -12.01
C TYR A 200 5.71 -6.79 -11.60
N ILE A 201 4.38 -6.93 -11.58
CA ILE A 201 3.73 -8.23 -11.40
C ILE A 201 3.60 -8.88 -12.78
N PRO A 202 4.22 -10.05 -13.04
CA PRO A 202 3.98 -10.83 -14.27
C PRO A 202 2.48 -11.05 -14.45
N SER A 203 2.03 -11.27 -15.68
CA SER A 203 0.59 -11.37 -16.05
C SER A 203 -0.25 -10.08 -15.94
N ARG A 204 0.24 -9.05 -15.21
CA ARG A 204 -0.38 -7.71 -15.15
C ARG A 204 0.36 -6.70 -16.00
N VAL A 205 1.14 -7.14 -16.97
CA VAL A 205 2.01 -6.26 -17.78
C VAL A 205 1.19 -5.26 -18.58
N GLN A 206 1.17 -4.04 -18.11
CA GLN A 206 0.85 -2.90 -18.95
C GLN A 206 2.09 -2.58 -19.80
N ARG A 207 1.90 -2.41 -21.11
CA ARG A 207 2.96 -2.28 -22.16
C ARG A 207 4.02 -1.21 -21.91
N SER A 208 3.87 -0.34 -20.92
CA SER A 208 4.78 0.78 -20.62
C SER A 208 5.99 0.43 -19.74
N ILE A 209 6.08 -0.78 -19.19
CA ILE A 209 7.07 -1.10 -18.15
C ILE A 209 8.42 -1.55 -18.71
N THR A 210 8.50 -1.90 -19.97
CA THR A 210 9.78 -2.30 -20.62
C THR A 210 10.84 -1.18 -20.56
N ALA A 211 10.43 0.07 -20.40
CA ALA A 211 11.32 1.21 -20.26
C ALA A 211 11.96 1.35 -18.87
N LEU A 212 11.39 0.71 -17.82
CA LEU A 212 11.87 0.80 -16.44
C LEU A 212 13.03 -0.13 -16.11
N SER A 213 13.19 -1.23 -16.82
CA SER A 213 14.20 -2.25 -16.49
C SER A 213 15.65 -1.85 -16.84
N THR A 214 15.86 -0.75 -17.57
CA THR A 214 17.18 -0.36 -18.09
C THR A 214 17.73 0.97 -17.55
N ARG A 215 17.01 1.67 -16.66
CA ARG A 215 17.44 2.98 -16.15
C ARG A 215 17.80 2.93 -14.67
N THR A 216 19.08 3.12 -14.38
CA THR A 216 19.58 3.64 -13.10
C THR A 216 19.04 5.07 -12.94
N VAL A 217 18.09 5.26 -12.05
CA VAL A 217 17.26 6.46 -11.96
C VAL A 217 17.88 7.49 -11.03
N PRO A 218 18.19 8.70 -11.50
CA PRO A 218 18.27 9.86 -10.66
C PRO A 218 16.86 10.43 -10.44
N GLN A 219 16.35 10.20 -9.26
CA GLN A 219 15.39 10.99 -8.49
C GLN A 219 14.26 11.78 -9.19
N MET A 220 13.55 12.59 -8.56
CA MET A 220 12.29 13.34 -8.73
C MET A 220 11.75 13.56 -10.17
N ASN A 221 12.59 13.91 -11.16
CA ASN A 221 12.15 14.13 -12.56
C ASN A 221 11.74 12.82 -13.26
N ALA A 222 12.33 11.69 -12.87
CA ALA A 222 12.01 10.38 -13.44
C ALA A 222 10.66 9.84 -12.91
N GLU A 223 10.28 10.16 -11.66
CA GLU A 223 8.99 9.77 -11.10
C GLU A 223 7.83 10.56 -11.71
N MET A 224 8.05 11.84 -12.07
CA MET A 224 7.06 12.63 -12.80
C MET A 224 6.84 12.08 -14.21
N GLN A 225 7.91 11.77 -14.93
CA GLN A 225 7.84 11.21 -16.28
C GLN A 225 7.20 9.80 -16.28
N LEU A 226 7.48 9.00 -15.25
CA LEU A 226 6.84 7.71 -15.03
C LEU A 226 5.33 7.83 -14.81
N ALA A 227 4.88 8.83 -14.06
CA ALA A 227 3.46 9.03 -13.78
C ALA A 227 2.65 9.38 -15.04
N ASP A 228 3.24 10.12 -15.98
CA ASP A 228 2.60 10.42 -17.27
C ASP A 228 2.56 9.20 -18.20
N ASP A 229 3.64 8.42 -18.25
CA ASP A 229 3.75 7.21 -19.05
C ASP A 229 2.78 6.10 -18.57
N LEU A 230 2.46 6.06 -17.26
CA LEU A 230 1.63 5.04 -16.63
C LEU A 230 0.14 5.40 -16.55
N ASN A 231 -0.30 6.52 -17.13
CA ASN A 231 -1.69 6.98 -17.05
C ASN A 231 -2.20 7.10 -15.58
N VAL A 232 -1.38 7.66 -14.69
CA VAL A 232 -1.74 7.85 -13.28
C VAL A 232 -2.88 8.86 -13.17
N ALA A 233 -3.85 8.59 -12.31
CA ALA A 233 -4.95 9.49 -12.01
C ALA A 233 -4.46 10.79 -11.34
N GLU A 234 -5.16 11.88 -11.59
CA GLU A 234 -4.91 13.15 -10.90
C GLU A 234 -5.33 13.09 -9.43
N ILE A 235 -4.63 13.83 -8.59
CA ILE A 235 -4.89 13.93 -7.14
C ILE A 235 -6.33 14.40 -6.87
N CYS A 236 -6.91 15.26 -7.72
CA CYS A 236 -8.26 15.78 -7.55
C CYS A 236 -9.32 14.67 -7.37
N HIS A 237 -9.13 13.50 -7.96
CA HIS A 237 -10.04 12.35 -7.82
C HIS A 237 -10.05 11.75 -6.40
N TYR A 238 -9.11 12.12 -5.55
CA TYR A 238 -8.93 11.60 -4.19
C TYR A 238 -9.26 12.63 -3.11
N LEU A 239 -9.53 13.89 -3.49
CA LEU A 239 -9.82 14.97 -2.56
C LEU A 239 -11.26 14.94 -2.06
N ASP A 240 -11.49 15.46 -0.86
CA ASP A 240 -12.83 15.67 -0.31
C ASP A 240 -13.54 16.78 -1.14
N GLU A 241 -14.84 16.61 -1.40
CA GLU A 241 -15.63 17.61 -2.14
C GLU A 241 -15.63 18.97 -1.43
N ASP A 242 -15.74 18.97 -0.11
CA ASP A 242 -15.70 20.19 0.72
C ASP A 242 -14.33 20.89 0.68
N SER A 243 -13.27 20.18 0.28
CA SER A 243 -11.93 20.77 0.12
C SER A 243 -11.87 21.83 -0.96
N LEU A 244 -12.82 21.80 -1.90
CA LEU A 244 -12.98 22.80 -2.95
C LEU A 244 -13.76 24.02 -2.46
N SER A 245 -14.38 23.97 -1.28
CA SER A 245 -15.10 25.10 -0.71
C SER A 245 -14.15 26.25 -0.32
N LEU A 246 -14.62 27.47 -0.48
CA LEU A 246 -13.84 28.70 -0.22
C LEU A 246 -13.73 29.06 1.27
N SER A 247 -14.11 28.16 2.20
CA SER A 247 -14.00 28.45 3.64
C SER A 247 -12.52 28.61 4.05
N ASP A 248 -12.19 29.77 4.54
CA ASP A 248 -10.87 30.14 5.01
C ASP A 248 -10.91 30.41 6.52
N PRO A 249 -10.02 29.83 7.35
CA PRO A 249 -8.99 28.86 7.01
C PRO A 249 -9.51 27.41 7.00
N HIS A 250 -8.98 26.58 6.09
CA HIS A 250 -9.29 25.15 6.06
C HIS A 250 -8.85 24.45 7.37
N PRO A 251 -9.64 23.48 7.92
CA PRO A 251 -9.28 22.78 9.17
C PRO A 251 -7.91 22.08 9.15
N HIS A 252 -7.43 21.71 7.97
CA HIS A 252 -6.12 21.09 7.76
C HIS A 252 -5.10 22.06 7.13
N ALA A 253 -5.31 23.38 7.22
CA ALA A 253 -4.32 24.36 6.75
C ALA A 253 -2.96 24.14 7.45
N VAL A 254 -1.87 24.33 6.71
CA VAL A 254 -0.54 24.32 7.31
C VAL A 254 -0.39 25.58 8.15
N PRO A 255 -0.04 25.46 9.45
CA PRO A 255 0.07 26.65 10.31
C PRO A 255 1.11 27.65 9.80
N ASP A 256 0.81 28.96 9.88
CA ASP A 256 1.69 30.04 9.43
C ASP A 256 3.13 29.89 9.96
N ARG A 257 3.29 29.60 11.26
CA ARG A 257 4.61 29.36 11.89
C ARG A 257 5.44 28.24 11.26
N VAL A 258 4.73 27.24 10.67
CA VAL A 258 5.39 26.10 9.99
C VAL A 258 5.79 26.51 8.58
N LEU A 259 4.91 27.25 7.88
CA LEU A 259 5.19 27.77 6.54
C LEU A 259 6.34 28.78 6.58
N GLU A 260 6.32 29.70 7.54
CA GLU A 260 7.34 30.73 7.72
C GLU A 260 8.74 30.12 7.90
N LYS A 261 8.85 29.06 8.70
CA LYS A 261 10.14 28.46 9.03
C LYS A 261 10.55 27.37 8.05
N TRP A 262 9.61 26.60 7.50
CA TRP A 262 9.86 25.37 6.80
C TRP A 262 9.17 25.23 5.46
N GLY A 263 8.38 26.22 5.04
CA GLY A 263 7.49 26.10 3.87
C GLY A 263 8.21 25.64 2.59
N ARG A 264 9.45 26.08 2.37
CA ARG A 264 10.25 25.70 1.18
C ARG A 264 10.75 24.26 1.17
N LEU A 265 10.68 23.56 2.29
CA LEU A 265 11.13 22.17 2.39
C LEU A 265 10.01 21.17 2.10
N PHE A 266 8.77 21.63 1.99
CA PHE A 266 7.66 20.77 1.64
C PHE A 266 7.67 20.33 0.17
N ASP A 267 7.27 19.10 -0.07
CA ASP A 267 6.81 18.65 -1.38
C ASP A 267 5.38 19.20 -1.60
N ILE A 268 5.25 20.27 -2.39
CA ILE A 268 3.97 20.95 -2.64
C ILE A 268 3.42 20.46 -3.97
N VAL A 269 2.22 19.89 -3.93
CA VAL A 269 1.53 19.37 -5.11
C VAL A 269 0.24 20.14 -5.39
N ARG A 270 -0.29 20.03 -6.61
CA ARG A 270 -1.56 20.64 -7.05
C ARG A 270 -2.61 19.54 -7.26
N PRO A 271 -3.91 19.88 -7.25
CA PRO A 271 -4.98 18.91 -7.55
C PRO A 271 -4.82 18.19 -8.89
N SER A 272 -4.28 18.86 -9.91
CA SER A 272 -4.00 18.28 -11.25
C SER A 272 -2.72 17.44 -11.31
N ALA A 273 -1.93 17.39 -10.23
CA ALA A 273 -0.72 16.58 -10.23
C ALA A 273 -1.06 15.08 -10.18
N LYS A 274 -0.19 14.27 -10.77
CA LYS A 274 -0.31 12.82 -10.85
C LYS A 274 0.64 12.09 -9.91
N ARG A 275 1.17 12.79 -8.90
CA ARG A 275 2.15 12.25 -7.96
C ARG A 275 2.06 12.96 -6.61
N THR A 276 2.15 12.19 -5.53
CA THR A 276 2.52 12.62 -4.18
C THR A 276 3.77 11.88 -3.72
N CYS A 277 4.54 12.44 -2.79
CA CYS A 277 5.59 11.67 -2.12
C CYS A 277 5.00 10.69 -1.07
N CYS A 278 5.87 9.86 -0.49
CA CYS A 278 5.46 8.83 0.46
C CYS A 278 4.92 9.42 1.76
N PHE A 279 3.64 9.27 2.03
CA PHE A 279 3.07 9.58 3.34
C PHE A 279 3.58 8.58 4.38
N THR A 280 4.13 9.10 5.47
CA THR A 280 4.74 8.32 6.55
C THR A 280 4.01 8.55 7.87
N ARG A 281 4.35 7.76 8.90
CA ARG A 281 3.80 7.92 10.25
C ARG A 281 4.02 9.31 10.86
N GLY A 282 5.01 10.05 10.35
CA GLY A 282 5.39 11.39 10.80
C GLY A 282 4.63 12.52 10.08
N TYR A 283 3.71 12.21 9.18
CA TYR A 283 2.92 13.20 8.46
C TYR A 283 2.26 14.19 9.42
N THR A 284 2.30 15.46 9.13
CA THR A 284 1.91 16.62 9.97
C THR A 284 2.84 16.90 11.19
N GLN A 285 3.82 16.04 11.47
CA GLN A 285 4.78 16.24 12.57
C GLN A 285 6.19 16.56 12.07
N LEU A 286 6.54 16.04 10.90
CA LEU A 286 7.81 16.25 10.23
C LEU A 286 7.56 17.02 8.94
N VAL A 287 8.52 17.80 8.51
CA VAL A 287 8.43 18.62 7.30
C VAL A 287 9.00 17.87 6.11
N GLU A 288 10.23 17.35 6.26
CA GLU A 288 10.91 16.63 5.19
C GLU A 288 10.50 15.17 5.13
N ARG A 289 10.28 14.66 3.91
CA ARG A 289 10.08 13.22 3.62
C ARG A 289 8.94 12.58 4.41
N ALA A 290 7.95 13.37 4.84
CA ALA A 290 6.83 12.87 5.63
C ALA A 290 5.53 12.72 4.83
N GLY A 291 5.43 13.37 3.69
CA GLY A 291 4.27 13.40 2.80
C GLY A 291 4.18 14.75 2.09
N SER A 292 3.44 14.80 0.99
CA SER A 292 3.17 16.05 0.27
C SER A 292 2.14 16.91 1.00
N ILE A 293 2.20 18.22 0.79
CA ILE A 293 1.08 19.12 1.10
C ILE A 293 0.46 19.61 -0.22
N ILE A 294 -0.80 20.05 -0.17
CA ILE A 294 -1.51 20.43 -1.38
C ILE A 294 -1.75 21.95 -1.41
N GLN A 295 -1.46 22.54 -2.57
CA GLN A 295 -1.82 23.91 -2.91
C GLN A 295 -3.20 23.92 -3.57
N MET A 296 -4.17 24.59 -2.94
CA MET A 296 -5.55 24.62 -3.41
C MET A 296 -5.84 25.80 -4.37
N ASN A 297 -4.96 26.79 -4.45
CA ASN A 297 -5.08 27.88 -5.42
C ASN A 297 -4.17 27.61 -6.64
N PRO A 298 -4.73 27.16 -7.78
CA PRO A 298 -3.94 26.82 -8.97
C PRO A 298 -3.40 28.05 -9.71
N ASP A 299 -3.98 29.25 -9.49
CA ASP A 299 -3.66 30.45 -10.23
C ASP A 299 -2.32 31.10 -9.82
N LEU A 300 -1.83 30.73 -8.64
CA LEU A 300 -0.57 31.25 -8.12
C LEU A 300 0.60 30.32 -8.38
N ASP A 301 1.73 30.90 -8.79
CA ASP A 301 3.00 30.21 -8.88
C ASP A 301 3.61 30.05 -7.49
N THR A 302 3.82 28.80 -7.08
CA THR A 302 4.37 28.44 -5.76
C THR A 302 5.73 29.07 -5.53
N GLY A 303 6.65 28.93 -6.50
CA GLY A 303 8.03 29.41 -6.38
C GLY A 303 8.08 30.94 -6.26
N LYS A 304 7.43 31.67 -7.18
CA LYS A 304 7.39 33.13 -7.16
C LYS A 304 6.75 33.66 -5.88
N THR A 305 5.71 33.02 -5.37
CA THR A 305 5.05 33.45 -4.12
C THR A 305 5.98 33.27 -2.91
N PHE A 306 6.73 32.17 -2.84
CA PHE A 306 7.74 31.96 -1.80
C PHE A 306 8.92 32.94 -1.95
N ASP A 307 9.36 33.27 -3.16
CA ASP A 307 10.44 34.24 -3.38
C ASP A 307 10.01 35.64 -2.92
N ALA A 308 8.76 36.05 -3.22
CA ALA A 308 8.19 37.31 -2.74
C ALA A 308 8.09 37.33 -1.19
N PHE A 309 7.66 36.22 -0.58
CA PHE A 309 7.63 36.09 0.87
C PHE A 309 9.03 36.27 1.51
N LEU A 310 10.05 35.61 0.97
CA LEU A 310 11.42 35.73 1.50
C LEU A 310 11.95 37.16 1.35
N ALA A 311 11.73 37.81 0.21
CA ALA A 311 12.13 39.20 0.00
C ALA A 311 11.45 40.12 1.03
N ALA A 312 10.17 39.89 1.32
CA ALA A 312 9.46 40.67 2.35
C ALA A 312 9.96 40.39 3.76
N GLN A 313 10.30 39.15 4.06
CA GLN A 313 10.87 38.71 5.35
C GLN A 313 12.27 39.35 5.57
N ASP A 314 13.13 39.33 4.55
CA ASP A 314 14.47 39.92 4.58
C ASP A 314 14.42 41.43 4.71
N ALA A 315 13.38 42.08 4.13
CA ALA A 315 13.12 43.51 4.28
C ALA A 315 12.50 43.87 5.65
N GLY A 316 12.28 42.91 6.54
CA GLY A 316 11.68 43.10 7.85
C GLY A 316 10.21 43.56 7.80
N MET A 317 9.47 43.24 6.74
CA MET A 317 8.06 43.60 6.59
C MET A 317 7.21 42.91 7.65
N PRO A 318 6.36 43.64 8.40
CA PRO A 318 5.43 43.02 9.33
C PRO A 318 4.42 42.17 8.54
N ASP A 319 4.07 41.00 9.08
CA ASP A 319 3.11 40.07 8.47
C ASP A 319 3.49 39.59 7.03
N ALA A 320 4.81 39.45 6.74
CA ALA A 320 5.29 38.90 5.46
C ALA A 320 4.63 37.53 5.13
N ILE A 321 4.26 36.75 6.15
CA ILE A 321 3.59 35.45 6.00
C ILE A 321 2.24 35.55 5.27
N SER A 322 1.57 36.72 5.29
CA SER A 322 0.32 36.93 4.57
C SER A 322 0.45 36.72 3.06
N ILE A 323 1.66 36.87 2.49
CA ILE A 323 1.96 36.61 1.08
C ILE A 323 1.75 35.14 0.71
N LEU A 324 1.96 34.19 1.66
CA LEU A 324 1.78 32.78 1.41
C LEU A 324 0.33 32.30 1.58
N ARG A 325 -0.51 33.00 2.35
CA ARG A 325 -1.91 32.57 2.62
C ARG A 325 -2.73 32.33 1.35
N PRO A 326 -2.63 33.16 0.28
CA PRO A 326 -3.37 32.93 -0.96
C PRO A 326 -3.04 31.65 -1.69
N LEU A 327 -1.89 31.00 -1.42
CA LEU A 327 -1.58 29.66 -1.93
C LEU A 327 -2.55 28.59 -1.39
N ARG A 328 -3.19 28.84 -0.22
CA ARG A 328 -4.11 27.91 0.44
C ARG A 328 -3.46 26.53 0.65
N LEU A 329 -2.26 26.52 1.27
CA LEU A 329 -1.50 25.31 1.55
C LEU A 329 -2.12 24.54 2.70
N ARG A 330 -2.40 23.25 2.49
CA ARG A 330 -2.96 22.37 3.51
C ARG A 330 -2.38 20.97 3.47
N TYR A 331 -2.52 20.27 4.56
CA TYR A 331 -2.32 18.82 4.61
C TYR A 331 -3.48 18.09 3.93
N PHE A 332 -3.22 16.89 3.43
CA PHE A 332 -4.28 15.96 3.04
C PHE A 332 -5.07 15.52 4.27
N THR A 333 -6.39 15.38 4.15
CA THR A 333 -7.23 14.88 5.24
C THR A 333 -7.02 13.37 5.43
N PRO A 334 -7.37 12.81 6.59
CA PRO A 334 -7.35 11.35 6.78
C PRO A 334 -8.22 10.61 5.75
N SER A 335 -9.36 11.16 5.34
CA SER A 335 -10.26 10.58 4.33
C SER A 335 -9.61 10.55 2.95
N GLU A 336 -8.96 11.62 2.54
CA GLU A 336 -8.20 11.69 1.28
C GLU A 336 -7.06 10.68 1.25
N LEU A 337 -6.33 10.55 2.37
CA LEU A 337 -5.27 9.55 2.48
C LEU A 337 -5.81 8.12 2.44
N LEU A 338 -6.96 7.83 3.06
CA LEU A 338 -7.59 6.51 2.96
C LEU A 338 -7.95 6.17 1.51
N ARG A 339 -8.35 7.15 0.68
CA ARG A 339 -8.57 6.93 -0.75
C ARG A 339 -7.26 6.69 -1.50
N ILE A 340 -6.21 7.48 -1.25
CA ILE A 340 -4.88 7.29 -1.86
C ILE A 340 -4.29 5.91 -1.49
N PHE A 341 -4.54 5.43 -0.28
CA PHE A 341 -4.12 4.09 0.16
C PHE A 341 -5.12 2.99 -0.25
N HIS A 342 -6.20 3.36 -0.93
CA HIS A 342 -7.25 2.45 -1.39
C HIS A 342 -7.98 1.70 -0.28
N PHE A 343 -8.09 2.27 0.92
CA PHE A 343 -9.07 1.80 1.92
C PHE A 343 -10.49 2.15 1.50
N ASN A 344 -10.68 3.36 0.97
CA ASN A 344 -11.93 3.82 0.35
C ASN A 344 -11.72 3.98 -1.17
N SER A 345 -12.79 3.90 -1.94
CA SER A 345 -12.76 4.20 -3.38
C SER A 345 -12.56 5.70 -3.64
N PRO A 346 -11.87 6.09 -4.72
CA PRO A 346 -11.85 7.48 -5.17
C PRO A 346 -13.26 8.02 -5.46
N LEU A 347 -13.50 9.33 -5.27
CA LEU A 347 -14.83 9.93 -5.39
C LEU A 347 -15.36 9.99 -6.84
N HIS A 348 -14.49 10.04 -7.83
CA HIS A 348 -14.85 10.21 -9.24
C HIS A 348 -14.27 9.10 -10.13
N THR A 349 -14.59 7.86 -9.82
CA THR A 349 -14.39 6.77 -10.78
C THR A 349 -15.52 6.78 -11.83
N LYS A 350 -15.44 7.68 -12.83
CA LYS A 350 -15.96 7.30 -14.14
C LYS A 350 -15.12 6.10 -14.57
N ALA A 351 -15.76 4.96 -14.71
CA ALA A 351 -15.12 3.70 -15.06
C ALA A 351 -14.11 3.89 -16.18
N ILE A 352 -12.82 3.81 -15.87
CA ILE A 352 -11.82 3.47 -16.87
C ILE A 352 -12.01 1.98 -17.08
N HIS A 353 -12.97 1.65 -17.94
CA HIS A 353 -13.13 0.32 -18.49
C HIS A 353 -11.90 0.11 -19.38
N LEU A 354 -10.94 -0.67 -18.92
CA LEU A 354 -9.96 -1.29 -19.80
C LEU A 354 -10.74 -2.24 -20.72
N PRO A 355 -10.68 -2.07 -22.06
CA PRO A 355 -11.35 -2.98 -22.95
C PRO A 355 -10.68 -4.35 -22.82
N SER A 356 -11.44 -5.35 -22.38
CA SER A 356 -11.12 -6.76 -22.60
C SER A 356 -11.00 -6.97 -24.12
N MET A 357 -9.79 -7.20 -24.62
CA MET A 357 -9.59 -7.58 -26.01
C MET A 357 -10.04 -9.02 -26.20
N ASP A 358 -11.30 -9.17 -26.63
CA ASP A 358 -11.75 -10.39 -27.30
C ASP A 358 -11.08 -10.45 -28.69
N LEU A 359 -10.15 -11.36 -28.86
CA LEU A 359 -9.53 -11.71 -30.13
C LEU A 359 -10.44 -12.69 -30.91
N SER A 360 -11.59 -12.22 -31.39
CA SER A 360 -12.27 -12.94 -32.46
C SER A 360 -13.15 -12.01 -33.30
N SER A 361 -12.85 -12.01 -34.58
CA SER A 361 -13.63 -11.52 -35.73
C SER A 361 -13.63 -10.03 -36.05
N ALA A 362 -12.72 -9.68 -36.95
CA ALA A 362 -13.00 -8.69 -37.98
C ALA A 362 -14.10 -9.24 -38.92
N HIS A 363 -15.26 -8.59 -39.01
CA HIS A 363 -16.01 -8.31 -40.24
C HIS A 363 -17.30 -7.54 -39.95
N ASN A 364 -17.53 -6.54 -40.78
CA ASN A 364 -18.79 -5.82 -41.10
C ASN A 364 -19.28 -4.74 -40.12
N ALA A 365 -19.01 -3.53 -40.55
CA ALA A 365 -19.76 -2.33 -40.25
C ALA A 365 -21.18 -2.41 -40.89
N MET A 366 -22.24 -2.11 -40.12
CA MET A 366 -23.39 -1.36 -40.60
C MET A 366 -24.22 -0.85 -39.40
N LEU A 367 -24.57 0.41 -39.47
CA LEU A 367 -25.38 1.21 -38.57
C LEU A 367 -26.74 0.58 -38.27
N ILE A 368 -27.14 0.47 -37.01
CA ILE A 368 -28.54 0.62 -36.57
C ILE A 368 -28.52 1.21 -35.15
N GLU A 369 -29.04 2.43 -35.00
CA GLU A 369 -29.50 2.98 -33.74
C GLU A 369 -30.68 2.17 -33.20
N SER A 370 -30.59 1.68 -31.99
CA SER A 370 -31.73 1.27 -31.19
C SER A 370 -31.43 1.47 -29.71
N ASP A 371 -32.27 2.30 -29.09
CA ASP A 371 -32.40 2.48 -27.64
C ASP A 371 -32.60 1.11 -26.98
N VAL A 372 -31.62 0.69 -26.19
CA VAL A 372 -31.76 -0.41 -25.25
C VAL A 372 -31.33 0.06 -23.90
N ASP A 373 -32.26 0.12 -22.96
CA ASP A 373 -32.03 0.32 -21.52
C ASP A 373 -30.92 -0.58 -21.04
N HIS A 374 -29.75 0.01 -20.68
CA HIS A 374 -28.70 -0.69 -19.98
C HIS A 374 -29.06 -0.78 -18.50
N PRO A 375 -29.03 -1.99 -17.90
CA PRO A 375 -29.22 -2.13 -16.47
C PRO A 375 -28.12 -1.31 -15.75
N GLN A 376 -28.56 -0.41 -14.87
CA GLN A 376 -27.70 0.35 -13.97
C GLN A 376 -26.79 -0.62 -13.22
N CYS A 377 -25.50 -0.57 -13.52
CA CYS A 377 -24.48 -1.23 -12.72
C CYS A 377 -24.48 -0.52 -11.37
N ASN A 378 -25.12 -1.11 -10.38
CA ASN A 378 -25.06 -0.68 -9.00
C ASN A 378 -23.59 -0.79 -8.54
N SER A 379 -22.87 0.32 -8.56
CA SER A 379 -21.61 0.45 -7.86
C SER A 379 -21.90 0.39 -6.36
N THR A 380 -21.86 -0.80 -5.79
CA THR A 380 -21.86 -1.00 -4.35
C THR A 380 -20.50 -0.50 -3.84
N SER A 381 -20.41 0.82 -3.57
CA SER A 381 -19.37 1.33 -2.70
C SER A 381 -19.51 0.59 -1.37
N GLY A 382 -18.51 -0.20 -1.01
CA GLY A 382 -18.48 -0.82 0.31
C GLY A 382 -18.60 0.24 1.41
N PRO A 383 -18.99 -0.14 2.64
CA PRO A 383 -19.13 0.81 3.74
C PRO A 383 -17.84 1.61 3.91
N ASP A 384 -17.98 2.91 4.17
CA ASP A 384 -16.85 3.81 4.45
C ASP A 384 -16.03 3.31 5.63
N PHE A 385 -14.73 3.55 5.58
CA PHE A 385 -13.82 3.19 6.65
C PHE A 385 -14.15 3.93 7.95
N ILE A 386 -14.31 3.19 9.03
CA ILE A 386 -14.77 3.70 10.32
C ILE A 386 -13.60 4.04 11.24
N TRP A 387 -13.61 5.27 11.76
CA TRP A 387 -12.73 5.70 12.84
C TRP A 387 -13.50 5.72 14.15
N PRO A 388 -13.10 4.98 15.22
CA PRO A 388 -13.64 5.17 16.55
C PRO A 388 -13.43 6.63 17.03
N ASP A 389 -14.42 7.18 17.77
CA ASP A 389 -14.49 8.60 18.12
C ASP A 389 -13.29 9.12 18.93
N ASP A 390 -12.65 8.25 19.71
CA ASP A 390 -11.49 8.59 20.54
C ASP A 390 -10.15 8.56 19.79
N ILE A 391 -10.15 8.27 18.48
CA ILE A 391 -8.94 8.29 17.66
C ILE A 391 -8.67 9.72 17.15
N THR A 392 -7.63 10.36 17.69
CA THR A 392 -7.24 11.72 17.32
C THR A 392 -6.68 11.78 15.87
N ASN A 393 -6.77 12.94 15.22
CA ASN A 393 -6.20 13.14 13.86
C ASN A 393 -4.71 12.79 13.80
N LYS A 394 -3.92 13.12 14.82
CA LYS A 394 -2.51 12.71 14.91
C LYS A 394 -2.35 11.20 14.85
N THR A 395 -3.22 10.47 15.56
CA THR A 395 -3.22 9.00 15.55
C THR A 395 -3.66 8.46 14.20
N LYS A 396 -4.69 9.04 13.56
CA LYS A 396 -5.15 8.66 12.22
C LYS A 396 -4.00 8.74 11.21
N TYR A 397 -3.31 9.88 11.13
CA TYR A 397 -2.15 10.05 10.23
C TYR A 397 -1.04 9.02 10.49
N ARG A 398 -0.72 8.77 11.77
CA ARG A 398 0.29 7.78 12.15
C ARG A 398 -0.09 6.38 11.69
N LEU A 399 -1.33 5.98 11.88
CA LEU A 399 -1.84 4.65 11.52
C LEU A 399 -1.91 4.47 9.99
N ILE A 400 -2.40 5.48 9.25
CA ILE A 400 -2.43 5.44 7.78
C ILE A 400 -1.00 5.37 7.22
N GLY A 401 -0.08 6.22 7.73
CA GLY A 401 1.31 6.25 7.26
C GLY A 401 2.08 4.94 7.48
N ASN A 402 1.69 4.16 8.50
CA ASN A 402 2.22 2.81 8.75
C ASN A 402 1.54 1.72 7.90
N SER A 403 0.48 2.04 7.17
CA SER A 403 -0.31 1.05 6.45
C SER A 403 0.25 0.75 5.05
N VAL A 404 -0.31 -0.26 4.41
CA VAL A 404 -0.02 -0.66 3.02
C VAL A 404 -0.98 0.01 2.05
N ASN A 405 -0.64 0.03 0.75
CA ASN A 405 -1.62 0.31 -0.30
C ASN A 405 -2.44 -0.95 -0.56
N VAL A 406 -3.75 -0.87 -0.32
CA VAL A 406 -4.65 -2.04 -0.39
C VAL A 406 -4.68 -2.63 -1.80
N HIS A 407 -4.76 -1.79 -2.84
CA HIS A 407 -4.87 -2.27 -4.22
C HIS A 407 -3.63 -3.04 -4.67
N VAL A 408 -2.43 -2.54 -4.38
CA VAL A 408 -1.17 -3.24 -4.71
C VAL A 408 -1.12 -4.63 -4.05
N VAL A 409 -1.57 -4.72 -2.78
CA VAL A 409 -1.59 -6.01 -2.07
C VAL A 409 -2.67 -6.94 -2.61
N THR A 410 -3.83 -6.41 -3.04
CA THR A 410 -4.88 -7.21 -3.70
C THR A 410 -4.33 -7.91 -4.94
N GLU A 411 -3.65 -7.19 -5.83
CA GLU A 411 -3.03 -7.75 -7.03
C GLU A 411 -1.96 -8.81 -6.70
N LEU A 412 -1.20 -8.59 -5.63
CA LEU A 412 -0.19 -9.56 -5.17
C LEU A 412 -0.80 -10.82 -4.57
N ILE A 413 -1.93 -10.71 -3.87
CA ILE A 413 -2.66 -11.88 -3.36
C ILE A 413 -3.22 -12.69 -4.53
N ASP A 414 -3.82 -12.05 -5.53
CA ASP A 414 -4.31 -12.75 -6.72
C ASP A 414 -3.17 -13.47 -7.43
N PHE A 415 -2.03 -12.80 -7.64
CA PHE A 415 -0.84 -13.41 -8.24
C PHE A 415 -0.25 -14.57 -7.41
N LEU A 416 -0.31 -14.49 -6.06
CA LEU A 416 0.20 -15.56 -5.17
C LEU A 416 -0.51 -16.90 -5.43
N TYR A 417 -1.81 -16.86 -5.77
CA TYR A 417 -2.62 -18.05 -6.01
C TYR A 417 -2.69 -18.46 -7.49
N GLU A 418 -2.07 -17.70 -8.40
CA GLU A 418 -1.90 -18.11 -9.79
C GLU A 418 -0.87 -19.25 -9.92
N ASP A 419 -0.93 -19.98 -11.04
CA ASP A 419 0.10 -20.96 -11.36
C ASP A 419 1.36 -20.24 -11.88
N TRP A 420 2.45 -20.32 -11.12
CA TRP A 420 3.74 -19.72 -11.52
C TRP A 420 4.50 -20.57 -12.55
N GLY A 421 3.97 -21.73 -12.97
CA GLY A 421 4.62 -22.68 -13.89
C GLY A 421 4.20 -22.56 -15.36
N SER A 422 3.21 -21.73 -15.72
CA SER A 422 2.79 -21.56 -17.11
C SER A 422 3.63 -20.49 -17.80
N GLU A 423 4.30 -20.84 -18.92
CA GLU A 423 5.07 -19.90 -19.74
C GLU A 423 4.26 -18.68 -20.22
N SER A 424 2.92 -18.76 -20.20
CA SER A 424 2.02 -17.67 -20.58
C SER A 424 1.99 -16.51 -19.55
N SER A 425 2.51 -16.70 -18.33
CA SER A 425 2.49 -15.67 -17.29
C SER A 425 3.77 -14.82 -17.22
N LEU A 426 4.80 -15.12 -18.06
CA LEU A 426 6.13 -14.49 -17.99
C LEU A 426 6.68 -13.98 -19.33
N SER A 427 5.90 -14.04 -20.42
CA SER A 427 6.30 -13.52 -21.74
C SER A 427 5.87 -12.07 -21.97
#